data_918fc57e6dcb05a5da76e98669eb8627
#
_entry.id   918fc57e6dcb05a5da76e98669eb8627
#
_cell.length_a   1.000
_cell.length_b   1.000
_cell.length_c   1.000
_cell.angle_alpha   90.00
_cell.angle_beta   90.00
_cell.angle_gamma   90.00
#
_symmetry.space_group_name_H-M   'P 1'
#
loop_
_entity.id
_entity.type
_entity.pdbx_description
1 polymer ?
#
loop_
_entity_poly.entity_id
_entity_poly.type
_entity_poly.pdbx_seq_one_letter_code
_entity_poly.pdbx_strand_id
1 'polypeptide(L)'
;MGGVAFLFAGQGAQHPAMGVDLIEKSPAAAEVFAIADEVRPGTSEQCRSASKEELSQTENTQPCVFVHDLAVAVALRERGVVPAACAGFSLGEVAALSFAGAFDTRAGFELVCERAALMATAAERHPGGMRAVIKLDAAQVENLAAQAGEDCWPVNYNSPQQTVVAGAPDALQTLDVLVKEADGCAMKVAVSGAFHSPYMAEATCGLAAYIEACLLYTSDA
;
A
#
# COMPACT_ATOMS: atom_id res chain seq x y z
N MET A 1 -11.28 23.12 19.06
CA MET A 1 -11.80 21.86 18.48
C MET A 1 -10.66 21.25 17.70
N GLY A 2 -10.33 19.96 17.96
CA GLY A 2 -9.30 19.27 17.19
C GLY A 2 -9.77 19.05 15.76
N GLY A 3 -8.87 19.20 14.77
CA GLY A 3 -9.17 18.88 13.38
C GLY A 3 -9.25 17.36 13.16
N VAL A 4 -10.03 16.92 12.17
CA VAL A 4 -10.06 15.53 11.69
C VAL A 4 -8.93 15.34 10.69
N ALA A 5 -8.20 14.22 10.74
CA ALA A 5 -7.29 13.79 9.70
C ALA A 5 -7.79 12.48 9.07
N PHE A 6 -7.70 12.35 7.76
CA PHE A 6 -7.97 11.09 7.06
C PHE A 6 -6.66 10.36 6.84
N LEU A 7 -6.64 9.09 7.26
CA LEU A 7 -5.51 8.19 7.07
C LEU A 7 -5.92 7.09 6.09
N PHE A 8 -5.23 7.03 4.97
CA PHE A 8 -5.49 6.07 3.90
C PHE A 8 -4.62 4.84 4.06
N ALA A 9 -5.26 3.68 3.99
CA ALA A 9 -4.61 2.40 4.26
C ALA A 9 -3.65 1.98 3.13
N GLY A 10 -2.66 1.17 3.48
CA GLY A 10 -1.79 0.47 2.54
C GLY A 10 -2.20 -0.97 2.32
N GLN A 11 -1.37 -1.70 1.54
CA GLN A 11 -1.50 -3.13 1.35
C GLN A 11 -1.46 -3.88 2.69
N GLY A 12 -2.41 -4.78 2.91
CA GLY A 12 -2.68 -5.46 4.18
C GLY A 12 -4.06 -5.14 4.76
N ALA A 13 -4.71 -4.07 4.30
CA ALA A 13 -6.06 -3.69 4.72
C ALA A 13 -7.18 -4.38 3.93
N GLN A 14 -6.85 -5.06 2.83
CA GLN A 14 -7.84 -5.73 1.98
C GLN A 14 -8.57 -6.85 2.70
N HIS A 15 -9.86 -6.95 2.44
CA HIS A 15 -10.72 -8.04 2.92
C HIS A 15 -11.86 -8.31 1.94
N PRO A 16 -12.38 -9.54 1.87
CA PRO A 16 -13.55 -9.85 1.04
C PRO A 16 -14.74 -8.94 1.36
N ALA A 17 -15.50 -8.59 0.35
CA ALA A 17 -16.69 -7.72 0.41
C ALA A 17 -16.41 -6.28 0.86
N MET A 18 -15.16 -5.78 0.73
CA MET A 18 -14.85 -4.38 1.05
C MET A 18 -15.57 -3.41 0.10
N GLY A 19 -16.19 -2.39 0.66
CA GLY A 19 -16.86 -1.31 -0.08
C GLY A 19 -18.23 -1.63 -0.67
N VAL A 20 -18.72 -2.86 -0.57
CA VAL A 20 -20.01 -3.26 -1.16
C VAL A 20 -21.19 -2.42 -0.64
N ASP A 21 -21.23 -2.18 0.65
CA ASP A 21 -22.25 -1.38 1.30
C ASP A 21 -22.13 0.13 1.02
N LEU A 22 -20.94 0.59 0.64
CA LEU A 22 -20.72 1.99 0.26
C LEU A 22 -21.33 2.31 -1.10
N ILE A 23 -21.23 1.40 -2.07
CA ILE A 23 -21.85 1.56 -3.40
C ILE A 23 -23.36 1.79 -3.29
N GLU A 24 -24.01 1.08 -2.36
CA GLU A 24 -25.45 1.19 -2.16
C GLU A 24 -25.89 2.46 -1.40
N LYS A 25 -25.02 2.99 -0.53
CA LYS A 25 -25.37 4.03 0.46
C LYS A 25 -24.80 5.42 0.15
N SER A 26 -23.90 5.55 -0.83
CA SER A 26 -23.24 6.79 -1.18
C SER A 26 -23.06 6.91 -2.70
N PRO A 27 -23.78 7.83 -3.35
CA PRO A 27 -23.60 8.13 -4.77
C PRO A 27 -22.15 8.49 -5.12
N ALA A 28 -21.46 9.25 -4.26
CA ALA A 28 -20.07 9.61 -4.47
C ALA A 28 -19.14 8.38 -4.42
N ALA A 29 -19.38 7.42 -3.52
CA ALA A 29 -18.66 6.17 -3.50
C ALA A 29 -18.95 5.30 -4.73
N ALA A 30 -20.22 5.22 -5.15
CA ALA A 30 -20.61 4.49 -6.35
C ALA A 30 -19.90 5.02 -7.60
N GLU A 31 -19.72 6.34 -7.73
CA GLU A 31 -18.99 6.97 -8.82
C GLU A 31 -17.52 6.54 -8.83
N VAL A 32 -16.86 6.48 -7.68
CA VAL A 32 -15.46 6.00 -7.57
C VAL A 32 -15.33 4.58 -8.10
N PHE A 33 -16.23 3.67 -7.71
CA PHE A 33 -16.23 2.30 -8.21
C PHE A 33 -16.55 2.21 -9.70
N ALA A 34 -17.47 3.05 -10.21
CA ALA A 34 -17.80 3.10 -11.63
C ALA A 34 -16.59 3.53 -12.48
N ILE A 35 -15.86 4.57 -12.05
CA ILE A 35 -14.63 5.01 -12.73
C ILE A 35 -13.58 3.90 -12.73
N ALA A 36 -13.43 3.19 -11.61
CA ALA A 36 -12.50 2.07 -11.52
C ALA A 36 -12.86 0.93 -12.48
N ASP A 37 -14.15 0.59 -12.61
CA ASP A 37 -14.62 -0.44 -13.56
C ASP A 37 -14.47 -0.01 -15.03
N GLU A 38 -14.51 1.28 -15.34
CA GLU A 38 -14.20 1.76 -16.69
C GLU A 38 -12.72 1.59 -17.06
N VAL A 39 -11.81 1.80 -16.11
CA VAL A 39 -10.36 1.66 -16.31
C VAL A 39 -9.93 0.20 -16.27
N ARG A 40 -10.40 -0.54 -15.26
CA ARG A 40 -10.09 -1.95 -15.02
C ARG A 40 -11.39 -2.72 -14.78
N PRO A 41 -12.03 -3.24 -15.86
CA PRO A 41 -13.31 -3.94 -15.77
C PRO A 41 -13.31 -5.06 -14.74
N GLY A 42 -14.35 -5.10 -13.90
CA GLY A 42 -14.53 -6.12 -12.87
C GLY A 42 -13.89 -5.77 -11.51
N THR A 43 -13.37 -4.57 -11.32
CA THR A 43 -12.79 -4.15 -10.02
C THR A 43 -13.83 -4.18 -8.90
N SER A 44 -15.03 -3.67 -9.13
CA SER A 44 -16.14 -3.72 -8.15
C SER A 44 -16.50 -5.15 -7.78
N GLU A 45 -16.59 -6.06 -8.78
CA GLU A 45 -16.89 -7.45 -8.52
C GLU A 45 -15.76 -8.15 -7.78
N GLN A 46 -14.50 -7.83 -8.09
CA GLN A 46 -13.33 -8.34 -7.37
C GLN A 46 -13.34 -7.91 -5.90
N CYS A 47 -13.67 -6.65 -5.60
CA CYS A 47 -13.85 -6.19 -4.22
C CYS A 47 -14.97 -6.95 -3.50
N ARG A 48 -16.04 -7.30 -4.22
CA ARG A 48 -17.23 -7.98 -3.69
C ARG A 48 -17.00 -9.44 -3.37
N SER A 49 -16.40 -10.19 -4.30
CA SER A 49 -16.48 -11.65 -4.34
C SER A 49 -15.14 -12.37 -4.34
N ALA A 50 -14.03 -11.67 -4.54
CA ALA A 50 -12.71 -12.31 -4.58
C ALA A 50 -12.35 -12.96 -3.25
N SER A 51 -11.64 -14.10 -3.34
CA SER A 51 -11.10 -14.80 -2.17
C SER A 51 -10.01 -13.97 -1.49
N LYS A 52 -9.68 -14.32 -0.25
CA LYS A 52 -8.58 -13.67 0.47
C LYS A 52 -7.23 -13.87 -0.25
N GLU A 53 -7.03 -15.04 -0.84
CA GLU A 53 -5.84 -15.40 -1.60
C GLU A 53 -5.70 -14.54 -2.84
N GLU A 54 -6.78 -14.36 -3.59
CA GLU A 54 -6.82 -13.51 -4.78
C GLU A 54 -6.58 -12.04 -4.44
N LEU A 55 -7.23 -11.53 -3.38
CA LEU A 55 -7.01 -10.16 -2.89
C LEU A 55 -5.61 -9.95 -2.29
N SER A 56 -4.84 -11.00 -2.01
CA SER A 56 -3.47 -10.88 -1.50
C SER A 56 -2.41 -10.74 -2.61
N GLN A 57 -2.78 -10.90 -3.86
CA GLN A 57 -1.91 -10.64 -5.00
C GLN A 57 -1.78 -9.14 -5.21
N THR A 58 -0.56 -8.63 -5.34
CA THR A 58 -0.27 -7.19 -5.36
C THR A 58 -1.05 -6.45 -6.45
N GLU A 59 -1.16 -7.03 -7.64
CA GLU A 59 -1.93 -6.51 -8.77
C GLU A 59 -3.44 -6.43 -8.53
N ASN A 60 -3.96 -7.16 -7.56
CA ASN A 60 -5.35 -7.12 -7.12
C ASN A 60 -5.51 -6.25 -5.88
N THR A 61 -4.60 -6.39 -4.92
CA THR A 61 -4.66 -5.66 -3.64
C THR A 61 -4.68 -4.16 -3.85
N GLN A 62 -3.71 -3.64 -4.62
CA GLN A 62 -3.52 -2.20 -4.71
C GLN A 62 -4.71 -1.49 -5.36
N PRO A 63 -5.24 -1.91 -6.54
CA PRO A 63 -6.43 -1.31 -7.10
C PRO A 63 -7.66 -1.39 -6.18
N CYS A 64 -7.90 -2.55 -5.56
CA CYS A 64 -9.06 -2.75 -4.69
C CYS A 64 -9.00 -1.88 -3.42
N VAL A 65 -7.83 -1.78 -2.78
CA VAL A 65 -7.66 -0.93 -1.57
C VAL A 65 -7.76 0.55 -1.93
N PHE A 66 -7.17 0.99 -3.05
CA PHE A 66 -7.30 2.38 -3.50
C PHE A 66 -8.76 2.80 -3.67
N VAL A 67 -9.55 1.98 -4.40
CA VAL A 67 -10.97 2.27 -4.65
C VAL A 67 -11.75 2.30 -3.35
N HIS A 68 -11.52 1.34 -2.46
CA HIS A 68 -12.17 1.29 -1.16
C HIS A 68 -11.85 2.50 -0.30
N ASP A 69 -10.58 2.84 -0.18
CA ASP A 69 -10.10 3.99 0.61
C ASP A 69 -10.70 5.30 0.12
N LEU A 70 -10.65 5.52 -1.20
CA LEU A 70 -11.20 6.73 -1.81
C LEU A 70 -12.72 6.78 -1.66
N ALA A 71 -13.43 5.66 -1.86
CA ALA A 71 -14.87 5.55 -1.69
C ALA A 71 -15.30 5.88 -0.25
N VAL A 72 -14.58 5.38 0.77
CA VAL A 72 -14.81 5.73 2.18
C VAL A 72 -14.62 7.22 2.41
N ALA A 73 -13.55 7.79 1.89
CA ALA A 73 -13.21 9.21 2.09
C ALA A 73 -14.25 10.15 1.46
N VAL A 74 -14.69 9.86 0.21
CA VAL A 74 -15.71 10.68 -0.45
C VAL A 74 -17.10 10.52 0.20
N ALA A 75 -17.44 9.31 0.68
CA ALA A 75 -18.68 9.06 1.41
C ALA A 75 -18.72 9.81 2.76
N LEU A 76 -17.60 9.92 3.44
CA LEU A 76 -17.49 10.73 4.66
C LEU A 76 -17.63 12.23 4.34
N ARG A 77 -16.97 12.71 3.28
CA ARG A 77 -17.08 14.10 2.82
C ARG A 77 -18.51 14.45 2.41
N GLU A 78 -19.22 13.55 1.73
CA GLU A 78 -20.64 13.71 1.38
C GLU A 78 -21.54 13.89 2.62
N ARG A 79 -21.15 13.30 3.75
CA ARG A 79 -21.82 13.45 5.06
C ARG A 79 -21.32 14.66 5.89
N GLY A 80 -20.51 15.54 5.29
CA GLY A 80 -20.02 16.76 5.92
C GLY A 80 -18.80 16.57 6.82
N VAL A 81 -18.14 15.40 6.79
CA VAL A 81 -16.87 15.19 7.49
C VAL A 81 -15.74 15.66 6.59
N VAL A 82 -15.18 16.84 6.89
CA VAL A 82 -14.10 17.44 6.10
C VAL A 82 -12.80 17.33 6.88
N PRO A 83 -11.76 16.66 6.34
CA PRO A 83 -10.49 16.57 7.02
C PRO A 83 -9.69 17.87 6.89
N ALA A 84 -8.92 18.20 7.95
CA ALA A 84 -7.94 19.28 7.94
C ALA A 84 -6.60 18.82 7.33
N ALA A 85 -6.37 17.51 7.26
CA ALA A 85 -5.17 16.92 6.68
C ALA A 85 -5.45 15.49 6.20
N CYS A 86 -4.67 15.04 5.22
CA CYS A 86 -4.65 13.68 4.72
C CYS A 86 -3.24 13.10 4.82
N ALA A 87 -3.13 11.81 5.12
CA ALA A 87 -1.89 11.05 5.02
C ALA A 87 -2.20 9.64 4.54
N GLY A 88 -1.25 9.00 3.86
CA GLY A 88 -1.41 7.65 3.34
C GLY A 88 -0.20 6.79 3.63
N PHE A 89 -0.44 5.50 3.84
CA PHE A 89 0.61 4.53 4.05
C PHE A 89 0.89 3.76 2.74
N SER A 90 2.09 3.93 2.16
CA SER A 90 2.50 3.29 0.90
C SER A 90 1.48 3.58 -0.24
N LEU A 91 0.72 2.58 -0.66
CA LEU A 91 -0.38 2.72 -1.64
C LEU A 91 -1.40 3.79 -1.22
N GLY A 92 -1.71 3.90 0.07
CA GLY A 92 -2.66 4.90 0.60
C GLY A 92 -2.24 6.35 0.34
N GLU A 93 -0.95 6.60 0.09
CA GLU A 93 -0.45 7.92 -0.33
C GLU A 93 -1.10 8.35 -1.68
N VAL A 94 -1.23 7.42 -2.62
CA VAL A 94 -1.87 7.71 -3.92
C VAL A 94 -3.35 8.05 -3.72
N ALA A 95 -4.06 7.31 -2.85
CA ALA A 95 -5.44 7.60 -2.52
C ALA A 95 -5.59 8.94 -1.79
N ALA A 96 -4.67 9.28 -0.88
CA ALA A 96 -4.64 10.56 -0.18
C ALA A 96 -4.42 11.73 -1.14
N LEU A 97 -3.50 11.60 -2.10
CA LEU A 97 -3.22 12.61 -3.14
C LEU A 97 -4.43 12.80 -4.07
N SER A 98 -5.07 11.72 -4.52
CA SER A 98 -6.29 11.80 -5.32
C SER A 98 -7.43 12.49 -4.55
N PHE A 99 -7.65 12.12 -3.28
CA PHE A 99 -8.66 12.77 -2.44
C PHE A 99 -8.38 14.25 -2.19
N ALA A 100 -7.11 14.62 -2.06
CA ALA A 100 -6.67 16.00 -1.90
C ALA A 100 -6.73 16.84 -3.19
N GLY A 101 -6.99 16.21 -4.34
CA GLY A 101 -7.14 16.89 -5.63
C GLY A 101 -5.84 17.12 -6.40
N ALA A 102 -4.75 16.43 -6.05
CA ALA A 102 -3.51 16.47 -6.81
C ALA A 102 -3.70 15.90 -8.24
N PHE A 103 -4.61 14.95 -8.37
CA PHE A 103 -5.08 14.37 -9.63
C PHE A 103 -6.48 13.78 -9.43
N ASP A 104 -7.22 13.55 -10.50
CA ASP A 104 -8.56 13.00 -10.42
C ASP A 104 -8.57 11.49 -10.08
N THR A 105 -9.76 10.96 -9.80
CA THR A 105 -9.95 9.55 -9.45
C THR A 105 -9.44 8.60 -10.52
N ARG A 106 -9.67 8.93 -11.81
CA ARG A 106 -9.25 8.10 -12.95
C ARG A 106 -7.74 8.02 -13.02
N ALA A 107 -7.06 9.16 -13.06
CA ALA A 107 -5.59 9.22 -13.10
C ALA A 107 -4.95 8.53 -11.90
N GLY A 108 -5.51 8.71 -10.69
CA GLY A 108 -5.05 8.02 -9.49
C GLY A 108 -5.23 6.51 -9.56
N PHE A 109 -6.34 6.04 -10.11
CA PHE A 109 -6.59 4.61 -10.26
C PHE A 109 -5.70 3.97 -11.34
N GLU A 110 -5.50 4.63 -12.48
CA GLU A 110 -4.56 4.20 -13.52
C GLU A 110 -3.13 4.11 -12.97
N LEU A 111 -2.70 5.12 -12.21
CA LEU A 111 -1.39 5.14 -11.56
C LEU A 111 -1.21 3.96 -10.58
N VAL A 112 -2.24 3.63 -9.81
CA VAL A 112 -2.19 2.49 -8.88
C VAL A 112 -2.16 1.15 -9.60
N CYS A 113 -2.89 1.00 -10.70
CA CYS A 113 -2.84 -0.21 -11.53
C CYS A 113 -1.44 -0.42 -12.10
N GLU A 114 -0.81 0.63 -12.65
CA GLU A 114 0.56 0.57 -13.16
C GLU A 114 1.57 0.27 -12.04
N ARG A 115 1.45 0.96 -10.89
CA ARG A 115 2.28 0.72 -9.71
C ARG A 115 2.20 -0.75 -9.27
N ALA A 116 1.01 -1.31 -9.22
CA ALA A 116 0.78 -2.70 -8.82
C ALA A 116 1.46 -3.68 -9.78
N ALA A 117 1.32 -3.48 -11.09
CA ALA A 117 1.93 -4.32 -12.12
C ALA A 117 3.47 -4.25 -12.09
N LEU A 118 4.04 -3.05 -11.97
CA LEU A 118 5.48 -2.86 -11.86
C LEU A 118 6.06 -3.51 -10.61
N MET A 119 5.39 -3.35 -9.45
CA MET A 119 5.83 -3.97 -8.19
C MET A 119 5.69 -5.50 -8.21
N ALA A 120 4.65 -6.05 -8.81
CA ALA A 120 4.48 -7.49 -8.99
C ALA A 120 5.60 -8.06 -9.87
N THR A 121 5.88 -7.43 -11.02
CA THR A 121 6.97 -7.82 -11.91
C THR A 121 8.33 -7.77 -11.22
N ALA A 122 8.61 -6.74 -10.44
CA ALA A 122 9.86 -6.64 -9.67
C ALA A 122 9.97 -7.74 -8.61
N ALA A 123 8.87 -8.08 -7.94
CA ALA A 123 8.84 -9.16 -6.94
C ALA A 123 9.06 -10.55 -7.55
N GLU A 124 8.59 -10.79 -8.78
CA GLU A 124 8.87 -12.02 -9.52
C GLU A 124 10.35 -12.16 -9.89
N ARG A 125 10.98 -11.05 -10.28
CA ARG A 125 12.41 -11.03 -10.67
C ARG A 125 13.35 -11.12 -9.47
N HIS A 126 12.94 -10.57 -8.35
CA HIS A 126 13.69 -10.53 -7.09
C HIS A 126 12.88 -11.15 -5.97
N PRO A 127 12.85 -12.49 -5.88
CA PRO A 127 12.12 -13.19 -4.81
C PRO A 127 12.57 -12.73 -3.43
N GLY A 128 11.61 -12.36 -2.60
CA GLY A 128 11.86 -11.86 -1.26
C GLY A 128 10.61 -11.83 -0.40
N GLY A 129 10.70 -11.17 0.72
CA GLY A 129 9.58 -11.06 1.64
C GLY A 129 9.79 -9.95 2.66
N MET A 130 8.89 -9.92 3.66
CA MET A 130 8.95 -8.91 4.71
C MET A 130 8.69 -9.53 6.08
N ARG A 131 9.29 -8.93 7.12
CA ARG A 131 9.08 -9.24 8.53
C ARG A 131 8.72 -7.99 9.31
N ALA A 132 7.63 -8.02 10.07
CA ALA A 132 7.36 -7.03 11.09
C ALA A 132 8.11 -7.43 12.37
N VAL A 133 9.14 -6.69 12.71
CA VAL A 133 9.92 -6.88 13.94
C VAL A 133 9.31 -6.00 15.02
N ILE A 134 8.91 -6.60 16.13
CA ILE A 134 8.29 -5.94 17.28
C ILE A 134 9.10 -6.17 18.56
N LYS A 135 8.90 -5.30 19.58
CA LYS A 135 9.60 -5.27 20.88
C LYS A 135 11.05 -4.79 20.85
N LEU A 136 11.58 -4.47 19.70
CA LEU A 136 12.90 -3.88 19.54
C LEU A 136 12.77 -2.46 18.99
N ASP A 137 13.67 -1.59 19.36
CA ASP A 137 13.72 -0.24 18.79
C ASP A 137 14.35 -0.24 17.38
N ALA A 138 14.23 0.88 16.67
CA ALA A 138 14.71 0.98 15.30
C ALA A 138 16.22 0.72 15.17
N ALA A 139 17.03 1.24 16.08
CA ALA A 139 18.48 1.07 16.02
C ALA A 139 18.91 -0.41 16.24
N GLN A 140 18.21 -1.11 17.13
CA GLN A 140 18.40 -2.55 17.32
C GLN A 140 18.06 -3.32 16.04
N VAL A 141 16.92 -3.01 15.40
CA VAL A 141 16.48 -3.68 14.16
C VAL A 141 17.44 -3.39 13.01
N GLU A 142 17.91 -2.16 12.84
CA GLU A 142 18.92 -1.79 11.84
C GLU A 142 20.21 -2.59 12.00
N ASN A 143 20.69 -2.73 13.23
CA ASN A 143 21.89 -3.50 13.53
C ASN A 143 21.70 -4.99 13.24
N LEU A 144 20.56 -5.58 13.60
CA LEU A 144 20.26 -6.99 13.32
C LEU A 144 20.07 -7.25 11.82
N ALA A 145 19.44 -6.33 11.09
CA ALA A 145 19.30 -6.41 9.65
C ALA A 145 20.67 -6.38 8.94
N ALA A 146 21.58 -5.50 9.37
CA ALA A 146 22.95 -5.44 8.85
C ALA A 146 23.74 -6.73 9.13
N GLN A 147 23.53 -7.38 10.28
CA GLN A 147 24.14 -8.67 10.61
C GLN A 147 23.51 -9.83 9.80
N ALA A 148 22.23 -9.73 9.42
CA ALA A 148 21.54 -10.76 8.66
C ALA A 148 22.01 -10.87 7.20
N GLY A 149 22.62 -9.81 6.65
CA GLY A 149 23.22 -9.81 5.32
C GLY A 149 22.97 -8.53 4.52
N GLU A 150 23.59 -8.44 3.35
CA GLU A 150 23.47 -7.27 2.47
C GLU A 150 22.05 -7.11 1.88
N ASP A 151 21.32 -8.22 1.71
CA ASP A 151 19.97 -8.24 1.17
C ASP A 151 18.89 -8.24 2.28
N CYS A 152 19.07 -7.40 3.30
CA CYS A 152 18.17 -7.26 4.43
C CYS A 152 18.05 -5.78 4.84
N TRP A 153 16.87 -5.17 4.61
CA TRP A 153 16.69 -3.72 4.74
C TRP A 153 15.53 -3.37 5.65
N PRO A 154 15.71 -2.55 6.70
CA PRO A 154 14.61 -1.88 7.39
C PRO A 154 13.92 -0.90 6.43
N VAL A 155 12.61 -1.02 6.28
CA VAL A 155 11.87 -0.29 5.23
C VAL A 155 10.70 0.54 5.76
N ASN A 156 10.04 0.12 6.86
CA ASN A 156 8.95 0.89 7.46
C ASN A 156 9.14 0.99 8.97
N TYR A 157 9.23 2.22 9.46
CA TYR A 157 9.34 2.55 10.89
C TYR A 157 7.97 2.92 11.43
N ASN A 158 7.17 1.91 11.81
CA ASN A 158 5.75 2.09 12.11
C ASN A 158 5.49 2.65 13.52
N SER A 159 6.35 2.32 14.46
CA SER A 159 6.30 2.84 15.83
C SER A 159 7.67 2.71 16.51
N PRO A 160 7.88 3.28 17.71
CA PRO A 160 9.15 3.14 18.43
C PRO A 160 9.60 1.70 18.68
N GLN A 161 8.69 0.73 18.61
CA GLN A 161 8.96 -0.68 18.85
C GLN A 161 8.44 -1.60 17.73
N GLN A 162 8.22 -1.06 16.54
CA GLN A 162 7.83 -1.84 15.37
C GLN A 162 8.49 -1.29 14.11
N THR A 163 9.39 -2.08 13.53
CA THR A 163 10.02 -1.82 12.25
C THR A 163 9.78 -3.00 11.31
N VAL A 164 9.40 -2.71 10.07
CA VAL A 164 9.30 -3.75 9.03
C VAL A 164 10.61 -3.83 8.29
N VAL A 165 11.09 -5.05 8.10
CA VAL A 165 12.31 -5.37 7.35
C VAL A 165 11.93 -6.16 6.11
N ALA A 166 12.44 -5.75 4.95
CA ALA A 166 12.33 -6.45 3.68
C ALA A 166 13.66 -7.12 3.34
N GLY A 167 13.64 -8.22 2.61
CA GLY A 167 14.89 -8.88 2.22
C GLY A 167 14.73 -10.18 1.45
N ALA A 168 15.89 -10.74 1.08
CA ALA A 168 15.99 -12.07 0.49
C ALA A 168 15.56 -13.16 1.50
N PRO A 169 15.06 -14.32 1.02
CA PRO A 169 14.56 -15.37 1.91
C PRO A 169 15.57 -15.82 2.96
N ASP A 170 16.82 -16.03 2.57
CA ASP A 170 17.87 -16.52 3.47
C ASP A 170 18.27 -15.45 4.51
N ALA A 171 18.37 -14.19 4.09
CA ALA A 171 18.65 -13.07 5.00
C ALA A 171 17.51 -12.89 6.02
N LEU A 172 16.26 -13.04 5.60
CA LEU A 172 15.12 -12.99 6.52
C LEU A 172 15.08 -14.16 7.49
N GLN A 173 15.54 -15.36 7.10
CA GLN A 173 15.67 -16.49 8.04
C GLN A 173 16.76 -16.23 9.10
N THR A 174 17.88 -15.64 8.67
CA THR A 174 18.94 -15.20 9.60
C THR A 174 18.41 -14.13 10.55
N LEU A 175 17.69 -13.15 10.03
CA LEU A 175 17.04 -12.10 10.83
C LEU A 175 16.09 -12.69 11.88
N ASP A 176 15.27 -13.68 11.51
CA ASP A 176 14.32 -14.35 12.42
C ASP A 176 15.05 -14.94 13.64
N VAL A 177 16.25 -15.51 13.44
CA VAL A 177 17.09 -16.06 14.55
C VAL A 177 17.63 -14.92 15.40
N LEU A 178 18.26 -13.92 14.79
CA LEU A 178 18.88 -12.79 15.51
C LEU A 178 17.86 -12.00 16.33
N VAL A 179 16.68 -11.75 15.78
CA VAL A 179 15.58 -11.05 16.46
C VAL A 179 15.13 -11.86 17.69
N LYS A 180 15.03 -13.18 17.58
CA LYS A 180 14.66 -14.05 18.72
C LYS A 180 15.72 -14.05 19.81
N GLU A 181 17.01 -14.06 19.45
CA GLU A 181 18.13 -14.00 20.40
C GLU A 181 18.19 -12.65 21.14
N ALA A 182 17.65 -11.59 20.52
CA ALA A 182 17.52 -10.25 21.11
C ALA A 182 16.19 -10.06 21.87
N ASP A 183 15.46 -11.13 22.22
CA ASP A 183 14.13 -11.10 22.88
C ASP A 183 13.03 -10.34 22.10
N GLY A 184 13.25 -10.10 20.81
CA GLY A 184 12.27 -9.56 19.87
C GLY A 184 11.32 -10.62 19.31
N CYS A 185 10.42 -10.18 18.44
CA CYS A 185 9.54 -11.06 17.70
C CYS A 185 9.47 -10.62 16.22
N ALA A 186 9.81 -11.52 15.30
CA ALA A 186 9.69 -11.31 13.86
C ALA A 186 8.44 -12.04 13.34
N MET A 187 7.52 -11.29 12.73
CA MET A 187 6.28 -11.82 12.17
C MET A 187 6.31 -11.69 10.65
N LYS A 188 6.04 -12.79 9.93
CA LYS A 188 5.92 -12.74 8.47
C LYS A 188 4.77 -11.83 8.05
N VAL A 189 5.06 -10.87 7.19
CA VAL A 189 4.02 -10.05 6.53
C VAL A 189 3.49 -10.81 5.33
N ALA A 190 2.16 -10.82 5.15
CA ALA A 190 1.49 -11.53 4.06
C ALA A 190 1.56 -10.70 2.76
N VAL A 191 2.75 -10.62 2.17
CA VAL A 191 3.02 -9.95 0.90
C VAL A 191 3.89 -10.83 0.01
N SER A 192 3.85 -10.58 -1.30
CA SER A 192 4.51 -11.39 -2.33
C SER A 192 5.95 -10.97 -2.63
N GLY A 193 6.48 -9.91 -2.03
CA GLY A 193 7.82 -9.41 -2.35
C GLY A 193 8.48 -8.61 -1.23
N ALA A 194 9.76 -8.29 -1.44
CA ALA A 194 10.54 -7.39 -0.57
C ALA A 194 10.25 -5.93 -0.93
N PHE A 195 9.03 -5.47 -0.64
CA PHE A 195 8.60 -4.13 -0.99
C PHE A 195 9.37 -3.05 -0.23
N HIS A 196 9.48 -1.86 -0.85
CA HIS A 196 10.21 -0.70 -0.33
C HIS A 196 11.74 -0.92 -0.17
N SER A 197 12.28 -2.01 -0.71
CA SER A 197 13.70 -2.32 -0.73
C SER A 197 14.34 -1.98 -2.09
N PRO A 198 15.68 -2.08 -2.23
CA PRO A 198 16.36 -1.96 -3.51
C PRO A 198 15.85 -2.91 -4.60
N TYR A 199 15.22 -4.03 -4.25
CA TYR A 199 14.58 -4.94 -5.20
C TYR A 199 13.42 -4.30 -5.98
N MET A 200 12.91 -3.15 -5.54
CA MET A 200 11.88 -2.37 -6.22
C MET A 200 12.44 -1.25 -7.11
N ALA A 201 13.75 -1.18 -7.35
CA ALA A 201 14.37 -0.10 -8.13
C ALA A 201 13.81 -0.01 -9.56
N GLU A 202 13.60 -1.15 -10.22
CA GLU A 202 13.00 -1.18 -11.56
C GLU A 202 11.56 -0.67 -11.56
N ALA A 203 10.77 -1.03 -10.55
CA ALA A 203 9.41 -0.53 -10.38
C ALA A 203 9.40 0.98 -10.14
N THR A 204 10.35 1.51 -9.38
CA THR A 204 10.50 2.95 -9.15
C THR A 204 10.80 3.70 -10.44
N CYS A 205 11.76 3.22 -11.25
CA CYS A 205 12.09 3.82 -12.53
C CYS A 205 10.90 3.77 -13.51
N GLY A 206 10.21 2.63 -13.59
CA GLY A 206 9.03 2.47 -14.45
C GLY A 206 7.90 3.41 -14.05
N LEU A 207 7.61 3.52 -12.74
CA LEU A 207 6.57 4.40 -12.24
C LEU A 207 6.91 5.89 -12.45
N ALA A 208 8.17 6.28 -12.28
CA ALA A 208 8.62 7.65 -12.56
C ALA A 208 8.39 8.00 -14.03
N ALA A 209 8.79 7.11 -14.96
CA ALA A 209 8.56 7.31 -16.39
C ALA A 209 7.07 7.40 -16.75
N TYR A 210 6.22 6.56 -16.09
CA TYR A 210 4.78 6.63 -16.28
C TYR A 210 4.20 7.97 -15.81
N ILE A 211 4.60 8.45 -14.63
CA ILE A 211 4.15 9.75 -14.09
C ILE A 211 4.54 10.91 -15.03
N GLU A 212 5.77 10.91 -15.52
CA GLU A 212 6.25 11.93 -16.48
C GLU A 212 5.45 11.91 -17.79
N ALA A 213 5.07 10.72 -18.29
CA ALA A 213 4.32 10.57 -19.52
C ALA A 213 2.83 10.93 -19.38
N CYS A 214 2.24 10.72 -18.20
CA CYS A 214 0.79 10.88 -17.95
C CYS A 214 0.34 12.32 -17.73
N LEU A 215 1.22 13.34 -17.81
CA LEU A 215 0.86 14.75 -17.57
C LEU A 215 -0.04 14.86 -16.32
N LEU A 216 0.39 14.29 -15.20
CA LEU A 216 -0.28 14.55 -13.93
C LEU A 216 -0.16 16.06 -13.66
N TYR A 217 -1.24 16.78 -13.88
CA TYR A 217 -1.30 18.21 -13.59
C TYR A 217 -1.11 18.38 -12.09
N THR A 218 0.08 18.81 -11.69
CA THR A 218 0.19 19.51 -10.43
C THR A 218 -0.53 20.83 -10.65
N SER A 219 -1.68 21.02 -10.00
CA SER A 219 -2.26 22.35 -9.91
C SER A 219 -1.19 23.27 -9.33
N ASP A 220 -0.91 24.38 -10.03
CA ASP A 220 -0.12 25.48 -9.46
C ASP A 220 -0.84 25.96 -8.19
N ALA A 221 -0.48 25.39 -7.04
CA ALA A 221 -0.95 25.79 -5.74
C ALA A 221 0.05 26.73 -5.08
#